data_c4e42e044916e50480cc446679f80480
#
_entry.id   c4e42e044916e50480cc446679f80480
#
_cell.length_a   1.000
_cell.length_b   1.000
_cell.length_c   1.000
_cell.angle_alpha   90.00
_cell.angle_beta   90.00
_cell.angle_gamma   90.00
#
_symmetry.space_group_name_H-M   'P 1'
#
loop_
_entity.id
_entity.type
_entity.pdbx_description
1 polymer ?
#
loop_
_entity_poly.entity_id
_entity_poly.type
_entity_poly.pdbx_seq_one_letter_code
_entity_poly.pdbx_strand_id
1 'polypeptide(L)'
;VCKALAAMAAALAALSACDENTVYNSYRPVGVWERTDTVKFAVPQAKAEGTYTTEVGLRINARYPFTGICIIVDRRIMPGDIRHSDTLNCKLIDKRGNALGHGLSNYQYLFATSQCRLKKGDSLFVNVRHHMKRETLPGLEDIGIKVTRR
;
A
#
# COMPACT_ATOMS: atom_id res chain seq x y z
N VAL A 1 -11.14 -20.42 -40.11
CA VAL A 1 -12.00 -20.24 -38.90
C VAL A 1 -11.30 -20.74 -37.65
N CYS A 2 -10.64 -21.91 -37.67
CA CYS A 2 -9.91 -22.44 -36.49
C CYS A 2 -8.69 -21.62 -36.08
N LYS A 3 -8.00 -20.94 -37.02
CA LYS A 3 -6.85 -20.09 -36.70
C LYS A 3 -7.26 -18.78 -36.04
N ALA A 4 -8.41 -18.23 -36.35
CA ALA A 4 -8.94 -17.02 -35.71
C ALA A 4 -9.43 -17.26 -34.29
N LEU A 5 -10.02 -18.43 -34.03
CA LEU A 5 -10.45 -18.85 -32.70
C LEU A 5 -9.26 -19.11 -31.74
N ALA A 6 -8.18 -19.70 -32.25
CA ALA A 6 -6.95 -19.90 -31.48
C ALA A 6 -6.24 -18.59 -31.11
N ALA A 7 -6.23 -17.60 -32.02
CA ALA A 7 -5.66 -16.28 -31.73
C ALA A 7 -6.49 -15.50 -30.69
N MET A 8 -7.81 -15.64 -30.71
CA MET A 8 -8.70 -14.99 -29.75
C MET A 8 -8.61 -15.60 -28.35
N ALA A 9 -8.41 -16.93 -28.26
CA ALA A 9 -8.19 -17.62 -26.99
C ALA A 9 -6.83 -17.24 -26.36
N ALA A 10 -5.79 -17.05 -27.17
CA ALA A 10 -4.48 -16.63 -26.68
C ALA A 10 -4.49 -15.16 -26.17
N ALA A 11 -5.32 -14.29 -26.78
CA ALA A 11 -5.46 -12.91 -26.34
C ALA A 11 -6.21 -12.76 -25.00
N LEU A 12 -7.15 -13.68 -24.70
CA LEU A 12 -7.84 -13.69 -23.40
C LEU A 12 -6.95 -14.20 -22.26
N ALA A 13 -5.96 -15.04 -22.53
CA ALA A 13 -5.03 -15.55 -21.51
C ALA A 13 -4.00 -14.49 -21.06
N ALA A 14 -3.80 -13.43 -21.84
CA ALA A 14 -2.86 -12.34 -21.49
C ALA A 14 -3.43 -11.30 -20.51
N LEU A 15 -4.74 -11.36 -20.18
CA LEU A 15 -5.41 -10.40 -19.30
C LEU A 15 -5.44 -10.83 -17.82
N SER A 16 -4.92 -11.98 -17.46
CA SER A 16 -4.85 -12.48 -16.10
C SER A 16 -3.42 -12.41 -15.54
N ALA A 17 -2.70 -11.32 -15.76
CA ALA A 17 -1.51 -11.00 -14.98
C ALA A 17 -1.96 -10.46 -13.61
N CYS A 18 -2.62 -11.28 -12.81
CA CYS A 18 -2.64 -11.12 -11.38
C CYS A 18 -1.18 -11.21 -10.93
N ASP A 19 -0.73 -10.25 -10.15
CA ASP A 19 0.59 -10.27 -9.51
C ASP A 19 0.59 -11.48 -8.56
N GLU A 20 1.04 -12.65 -9.06
CA GLU A 20 1.00 -13.94 -8.36
C GLU A 20 1.74 -13.90 -7.02
N ASN A 21 2.60 -12.91 -6.83
CA ASN A 21 3.40 -12.71 -5.64
C ASN A 21 2.71 -11.85 -4.57
N THR A 22 1.59 -11.20 -4.89
CA THR A 22 0.83 -10.40 -3.92
C THR A 22 0.09 -11.33 -2.97
N VAL A 23 0.44 -11.26 -1.68
CA VAL A 23 -0.15 -12.09 -0.63
C VAL A 23 -1.24 -11.36 0.15
N TYR A 24 -1.26 -10.02 0.10
CA TYR A 24 -2.23 -9.19 0.78
C TYR A 24 -2.37 -7.84 0.08
N ASN A 25 -3.59 -7.37 -0.07
CA ASN A 25 -3.87 -6.03 -0.59
C ASN A 25 -5.23 -5.58 -0.04
N SER A 26 -5.22 -4.61 0.85
CA SER A 26 -6.43 -4.13 1.51
C SER A 26 -6.37 -2.63 1.74
N TYR A 27 -7.50 -1.96 1.54
CA TYR A 27 -7.68 -0.54 1.79
C TYR A 27 -8.76 -0.31 2.85
N ARG A 28 -8.55 0.72 3.66
CA ARG A 28 -9.52 1.17 4.67
C ARG A 28 -9.84 2.63 4.48
N PRO A 29 -11.12 3.03 4.50
CA PRO A 29 -11.51 4.43 4.43
C PRO A 29 -11.11 5.16 5.71
N VAL A 30 -10.58 6.37 5.55
CA VAL A 30 -10.19 7.22 6.68
C VAL A 30 -10.90 8.57 6.66
N GLY A 31 -11.26 9.08 5.48
CA GLY A 31 -11.89 10.38 5.31
C GLY A 31 -11.01 11.53 5.84
N VAL A 32 -11.40 12.12 6.96
CA VAL A 32 -10.58 13.08 7.69
C VAL A 32 -9.69 12.30 8.66
N TRP A 33 -8.38 12.33 8.42
CA TRP A 33 -7.44 11.52 9.20
C TRP A 33 -6.81 12.32 10.33
N GLU A 34 -7.06 11.92 11.55
CA GLU A 34 -6.48 12.53 12.73
C GLU A 34 -5.14 11.90 13.07
N ARG A 35 -4.21 12.69 13.61
CA ARG A 35 -2.88 12.22 14.02
C ARG A 35 -2.93 11.11 15.07
N THR A 36 -3.95 11.11 15.89
CA THR A 36 -4.19 10.08 16.93
C THR A 36 -4.79 8.79 16.35
N ASP A 37 -5.27 8.81 15.12
CA ASP A 37 -5.90 7.65 14.49
C ASP A 37 -4.86 6.79 13.77
N THR A 38 -4.71 5.58 14.28
CA THR A 38 -3.87 4.56 13.66
C THR A 38 -4.72 3.60 12.84
N VAL A 39 -4.40 3.49 11.56
CA VAL A 39 -5.03 2.51 10.66
C VAL A 39 -4.29 1.18 10.80
N LYS A 40 -5.02 0.12 11.19
CA LYS A 40 -4.45 -1.19 11.54
C LYS A 40 -4.80 -2.24 10.50
N PHE A 41 -3.80 -3.05 10.13
CA PHE A 41 -3.95 -4.15 9.20
C PHE A 41 -3.38 -5.43 9.82
N ALA A 42 -4.11 -6.54 9.67
CA ALA A 42 -3.65 -7.86 10.03
C ALA A 42 -3.46 -8.67 8.75
N VAL A 43 -2.22 -8.92 8.38
CA VAL A 43 -1.88 -9.72 7.20
C VAL A 43 -1.99 -11.20 7.59
N PRO A 44 -2.64 -12.04 6.76
CA PRO A 44 -2.73 -13.48 7.03
C PRO A 44 -1.35 -14.12 7.21
N GLN A 45 -1.31 -15.25 7.92
CA GLN A 45 -0.08 -15.98 8.16
C GLN A 45 0.66 -16.29 6.85
N ALA A 46 1.97 -16.10 6.87
CA ALA A 46 2.84 -16.39 5.73
C ALA A 46 2.78 -17.88 5.40
N LYS A 47 2.44 -18.21 4.16
CA LYS A 47 2.37 -19.59 3.66
C LYS A 47 3.74 -20.17 3.31
N ALA A 48 4.73 -19.30 3.15
CA ALA A 48 6.09 -19.66 2.79
C ALA A 48 7.10 -18.69 3.39
N GLU A 49 8.29 -19.20 3.70
CA GLU A 49 9.42 -18.36 4.08
C GLU A 49 9.90 -17.51 2.90
N GLY A 50 10.33 -16.29 3.17
CA GLY A 50 10.90 -15.42 2.14
C GLY A 50 11.05 -13.98 2.58
N THR A 51 11.47 -13.17 1.63
CA THR A 51 11.53 -11.72 1.75
C THR A 51 10.22 -11.11 1.28
N TYR A 52 9.64 -10.26 2.12
CA TYR A 52 8.37 -9.61 1.85
C TYR A 52 8.56 -8.10 1.78
N THR A 53 7.94 -7.50 0.78
CA THR A 53 7.86 -6.04 0.62
C THR A 53 6.48 -5.58 1.05
N THR A 54 6.44 -4.57 1.91
CA THR A 54 5.20 -3.89 2.30
C THR A 54 5.17 -2.52 1.63
N GLU A 55 4.08 -2.22 0.96
CA GLU A 55 3.83 -0.91 0.37
C GLU A 55 2.59 -0.29 1.01
N VAL A 56 2.69 1.02 1.31
CA VAL A 56 1.54 1.80 1.78
C VAL A 56 0.87 2.43 0.58
N GLY A 57 -0.42 2.17 0.42
CA GLY A 57 -1.28 2.79 -0.58
C GLY A 57 -2.00 4.02 -0.02
N LEU A 58 -2.01 5.10 -0.78
CA LEU A 58 -2.76 6.30 -0.46
C LEU A 58 -3.72 6.61 -1.59
N ARG A 59 -4.98 6.89 -1.26
CA ARG A 59 -5.96 7.48 -2.18
C ARG A 59 -6.31 8.86 -1.69
N ILE A 60 -5.99 9.86 -2.53
CA ILE A 60 -6.03 11.28 -2.17
C ILE A 60 -6.91 12.02 -3.18
N ASN A 61 -7.80 12.87 -2.70
CA ASN A 61 -8.63 13.74 -3.53
C ASN A 61 -8.13 15.20 -3.51
N ALA A 62 -8.79 16.06 -4.27
CA ALA A 62 -8.41 17.46 -4.44
C ALA A 62 -8.50 18.31 -3.16
N ARG A 63 -9.09 17.81 -2.08
CA ARG A 63 -9.16 18.53 -0.79
C ARG A 63 -7.88 18.46 0.00
N TYR A 64 -6.97 17.53 -0.33
CA TYR A 64 -5.69 17.41 0.37
C TYR A 64 -4.82 18.62 0.07
N PRO A 65 -4.41 19.41 1.09
CA PRO A 65 -3.81 20.73 0.86
C PRO A 65 -2.29 20.75 0.76
N PHE A 66 -1.61 19.61 0.89
CA PHE A 66 -0.15 19.57 0.95
C PHE A 66 0.47 18.88 -0.27
N THR A 67 1.74 19.19 -0.55
CA THR A 67 2.53 18.60 -1.64
C THR A 67 3.16 17.25 -1.27
N GLY A 68 3.12 16.92 0.00
CA GLY A 68 3.66 15.66 0.54
C GLY A 68 2.95 15.25 1.80
N ILE A 69 3.28 14.06 2.28
CA ILE A 69 2.80 13.53 3.54
C ILE A 69 3.91 12.74 4.22
N CYS A 70 4.06 12.95 5.51
CA CYS A 70 4.91 12.13 6.36
C CYS A 70 4.06 11.10 7.08
N ILE A 71 4.38 9.82 6.91
CA ILE A 71 3.69 8.71 7.57
C ILE A 71 4.69 7.84 8.32
N ILE A 72 4.22 7.25 9.41
CA ILE A 72 4.96 6.25 10.17
C ILE A 72 4.26 4.91 9.99
N VAL A 73 5.04 3.90 9.61
CA VAL A 73 4.58 2.54 9.38
C VAL A 73 5.27 1.62 10.38
N ASP A 74 4.52 1.18 11.37
CA ASP A 74 4.99 0.24 12.37
C ASP A 74 4.55 -1.17 11.97
N ARG A 75 5.51 -2.09 11.90
CA ARG A 75 5.26 -3.49 11.56
C ARG A 75 5.71 -4.39 12.70
N ARG A 76 4.89 -5.37 13.02
CA ARG A 76 5.17 -6.35 14.07
C ARG A 76 4.98 -7.77 13.51
N ILE A 77 6.00 -8.58 13.65
CA ILE A 77 6.02 -9.97 13.20
C ILE A 77 5.86 -10.87 14.43
N MET A 78 4.85 -11.73 14.43
CA MET A 78 4.56 -12.67 15.50
C MET A 78 4.73 -14.12 14.99
N PRO A 79 5.15 -15.06 15.84
CA PRO A 79 5.29 -15.00 17.31
C PRO A 79 6.59 -14.38 17.82
N GLY A 80 7.58 -14.16 16.98
CA GLY A 80 8.91 -13.68 17.38
C GLY A 80 8.95 -12.26 17.98
N ASP A 81 7.85 -11.50 17.92
CA ASP A 81 7.74 -10.11 18.34
C ASP A 81 8.83 -9.20 17.75
N ILE A 82 9.11 -9.39 16.48
CA ILE A 82 10.07 -8.56 15.74
C ILE A 82 9.38 -7.30 15.27
N ARG A 83 9.96 -6.15 15.57
CA ARG A 83 9.37 -4.84 15.28
C ARG A 83 10.23 -4.04 14.31
N HIS A 84 9.59 -3.44 13.32
CA HIS A 84 10.19 -2.50 12.39
C HIS A 84 9.34 -1.23 12.36
N SER A 85 9.98 -0.08 12.30
CA SER A 85 9.31 1.21 12.14
C SER A 85 10.00 1.99 11.02
N ASP A 86 9.21 2.40 10.04
CA ASP A 86 9.67 3.23 8.94
C ASP A 86 8.97 4.58 8.97
N THR A 87 9.71 5.65 8.79
CA THR A 87 9.17 6.99 8.55
C THR A 87 9.32 7.30 7.08
N LEU A 88 8.19 7.47 6.39
CA LEU A 88 8.14 7.74 4.96
C LEU A 88 7.76 9.20 4.71
N ASN A 89 8.64 9.92 4.04
CA ASN A 89 8.35 11.26 3.51
C ASN A 89 7.89 11.11 2.07
N CYS A 90 6.59 11.05 1.87
CA CYS A 90 5.97 10.75 0.60
C CYS A 90 5.75 12.03 -0.19
N LYS A 91 6.36 12.13 -1.35
CA LYS A 91 6.16 13.24 -2.28
C LYS A 91 4.94 12.94 -3.17
N LEU A 92 3.97 13.85 -3.18
CA LEU A 92 2.70 13.68 -3.87
C LEU A 92 2.61 14.52 -5.14
N ILE A 93 3.27 15.67 -5.17
CA ILE A 93 3.24 16.66 -6.25
C ILE A 93 4.68 16.99 -6.64
N ASP A 94 4.95 17.13 -7.94
CA ASP A 94 6.26 17.54 -8.44
C ASP A 94 6.48 19.06 -8.33
N LYS A 95 7.67 19.53 -8.71
CA LYS A 95 8.02 20.95 -8.66
C LYS A 95 7.17 21.81 -9.60
N ARG A 96 6.52 21.22 -10.60
CA ARG A 96 5.64 21.89 -11.57
C ARG A 96 4.18 21.90 -11.12
N GLY A 97 3.85 21.31 -9.97
CA GLY A 97 2.49 21.19 -9.45
C GLY A 97 1.70 20.01 -9.99
N ASN A 98 2.34 19.08 -10.70
CA ASN A 98 1.68 17.88 -11.22
C ASN A 98 1.64 16.78 -10.16
N ALA A 99 0.51 16.10 -10.05
CA ALA A 99 0.39 14.94 -9.19
C ALA A 99 1.25 13.78 -9.70
N LEU A 100 2.01 13.17 -8.79
CA LEU A 100 2.85 12.00 -9.08
C LEU A 100 2.08 10.68 -9.01
N GLY A 101 0.84 10.71 -8.51
CA GLY A 101 -0.04 9.55 -8.46
C GLY A 101 -0.82 9.33 -9.74
N HIS A 102 -1.60 8.24 -9.76
CA HIS A 102 -2.43 7.84 -10.90
C HIS A 102 -3.90 8.12 -10.62
N GLY A 103 -4.62 8.66 -11.60
CA GLY A 103 -6.04 8.95 -11.52
C GLY A 103 -6.41 10.32 -12.08
N LEU A 104 -7.71 10.61 -12.18
CA LEU A 104 -8.23 11.89 -12.69
C LEU A 104 -8.70 12.81 -11.57
N SER A 105 -9.67 12.38 -10.78
CA SER A 105 -10.22 13.13 -9.63
C SER A 105 -9.63 12.69 -8.29
N ASN A 106 -9.27 11.41 -8.20
CA ASN A 106 -8.61 10.81 -7.06
C ASN A 106 -7.27 10.26 -7.51
N TYR A 107 -6.22 10.55 -6.75
CA TYR A 107 -4.87 10.08 -7.06
C TYR A 107 -4.49 8.92 -6.13
N GLN A 108 -3.93 7.87 -6.73
CA GLN A 108 -3.46 6.70 -6.04
C GLN A 108 -1.94 6.63 -6.05
N TYR A 109 -1.37 6.34 -4.89
CA TYR A 109 0.07 6.25 -4.65
C TYR A 109 0.41 4.95 -3.96
N LEU A 110 1.62 4.43 -4.21
CA LEU A 110 2.22 3.32 -3.48
C LEU A 110 3.64 3.71 -3.05
N PHE A 111 3.92 3.54 -1.77
CA PHE A 111 5.23 3.84 -1.19
C PHE A 111 5.76 2.62 -0.44
N ALA A 112 6.94 2.15 -0.83
CA ALA A 112 7.56 0.99 -0.21
C ALA A 112 8.19 1.32 1.15
N THR A 113 8.05 0.40 2.09
CA THR A 113 8.81 0.37 3.34
C THR A 113 10.08 -0.47 3.16
N SER A 114 10.88 -0.57 4.21
CA SER A 114 11.98 -1.55 4.23
C SER A 114 11.44 -2.98 4.10
N GLN A 115 12.23 -3.86 3.50
CA GLN A 115 11.87 -5.28 3.37
C GLN A 115 12.02 -6.00 4.71
N CYS A 116 11.25 -7.07 4.91
CA CYS A 116 11.39 -7.95 6.06
C CYS A 116 11.35 -9.42 5.64
N ARG A 117 11.97 -10.27 6.45
CA ARG A 117 11.87 -11.73 6.28
C ARG A 117 10.77 -12.27 7.17
N LEU A 118 9.93 -13.11 6.57
CA LEU A 118 8.93 -13.89 7.30
C LEU A 118 9.27 -15.38 7.17
N LYS A 119 9.06 -16.11 8.26
CA LYS A 119 9.06 -17.58 8.26
C LYS A 119 7.64 -18.06 7.96
N LYS A 120 7.52 -19.28 7.47
CA LYS A 120 6.20 -19.92 7.32
C LYS A 120 5.46 -19.90 8.66
N GLY A 121 4.23 -19.41 8.65
CA GLY A 121 3.37 -19.30 9.84
C GLY A 121 3.48 -17.96 10.57
N ASP A 122 4.44 -17.10 10.24
CA ASP A 122 4.52 -15.76 10.82
C ASP A 122 3.32 -14.91 10.44
N SER A 123 2.82 -14.15 11.41
CA SER A 123 1.79 -13.13 11.21
C SER A 123 2.44 -11.75 11.17
N LEU A 124 1.99 -10.90 10.25
CA LEU A 124 2.45 -9.54 10.10
C LEU A 124 1.30 -8.57 10.45
N PHE A 125 1.53 -7.70 11.41
CA PHE A 125 0.63 -6.61 11.76
C PHE A 125 1.26 -5.29 11.31
N VAL A 126 0.47 -4.46 10.63
CA VAL A 126 0.92 -3.19 10.09
C VAL A 126 0.03 -2.07 10.63
N ASN A 127 0.62 -1.09 11.27
CA ASN A 127 -0.04 0.10 11.76
C ASN A 127 0.47 1.32 11.02
N VAL A 128 -0.44 2.14 10.51
CA VAL A 128 -0.10 3.34 9.75
C VAL A 128 -0.71 4.56 10.42
N ARG A 129 0.10 5.58 10.67
CA ARG A 129 -0.33 6.89 11.19
C ARG A 129 0.42 8.00 10.47
N HIS A 130 -0.19 9.18 10.38
CA HIS A 130 0.54 10.33 9.85
C HIS A 130 1.35 11.05 10.93
N HIS A 131 2.41 11.70 10.48
CA HIS A 131 3.31 12.49 11.34
C HIS A 131 3.45 13.92 10.79
N MET A 132 2.31 14.53 10.50
CA MET A 132 2.23 15.91 10.01
C MET A 132 2.07 16.86 11.20
N LYS A 133 2.48 18.12 11.03
CA LYS A 133 2.28 19.17 12.05
C LYS A 133 0.79 19.45 12.28
N ARG A 134 0.01 19.45 11.21
CA ARG A 134 -1.45 19.58 11.31
C ARG A 134 -2.04 18.30 11.89
N GLU A 135 -2.88 18.45 12.89
CA GLU A 135 -3.49 17.29 13.59
C GLU A 135 -4.45 16.52 12.70
N THR A 136 -5.22 17.25 11.89
CA THR A 136 -6.29 16.70 11.07
C THR A 136 -5.98 16.91 9.59
N LEU A 137 -5.96 15.82 8.81
CA LEU A 137 -5.70 15.86 7.38
C LEU A 137 -6.98 15.56 6.59
N PRO A 138 -7.54 16.55 5.86
CA PRO A 138 -8.63 16.31 4.93
C PRO A 138 -8.11 15.74 3.61
N GLY A 139 -8.99 15.11 2.84
CA GLY A 139 -8.68 14.70 1.47
C GLY A 139 -7.98 13.36 1.31
N LEU A 140 -7.75 12.63 2.41
CA LEU A 140 -7.32 11.24 2.37
C LEU A 140 -8.56 10.35 2.38
N GLU A 141 -8.84 9.68 1.27
CA GLU A 141 -10.01 8.80 1.18
C GLU A 141 -9.72 7.45 1.80
N ASP A 142 -8.63 6.81 1.38
CA ASP A 142 -8.26 5.48 1.84
C ASP A 142 -6.77 5.38 2.12
N ILE A 143 -6.44 4.55 3.10
CA ILE A 143 -5.10 4.04 3.36
C ILE A 143 -5.11 2.54 3.10
N GLY A 144 -4.11 2.05 2.36
CA GLY A 144 -3.98 0.64 2.02
C GLY A 144 -2.63 0.06 2.36
N ILE A 145 -2.61 -1.27 2.48
CA ILE A 145 -1.39 -2.05 2.59
C ILE A 145 -1.39 -3.13 1.52
N LYS A 146 -0.31 -3.16 0.74
CA LYS A 146 -0.01 -4.23 -0.20
C LYS A 146 1.24 -4.97 0.27
N VAL A 147 1.17 -6.28 0.39
CA VAL A 147 2.32 -7.12 0.76
C VAL A 147 2.60 -8.09 -0.37
N THR A 148 3.84 -8.09 -0.83
CA THR A 148 4.32 -8.93 -1.94
C THR A 148 5.49 -9.77 -1.46
N ARG A 149 5.47 -11.06 -1.79
CA ARG A 149 6.59 -11.98 -1.55
C ARG A 149 7.54 -11.95 -2.75
N ARG A 150 8.82 -11.88 -2.50
CA ARG A 150 9.87 -12.07 -3.52
C ARG A 150 10.25 -13.53 -3.69
#